data_384d8ca34034aa3f99caf6257809af36
#
_entry.id   384d8ca34034aa3f99caf6257809af36
#
_cell.length_a   1.000
_cell.length_b   1.000
_cell.length_c   1.000
_cell.angle_alpha   90.00
_cell.angle_beta   90.00
_cell.angle_gamma   90.00
#
_symmetry.space_group_name_H-M   'P 1'
#
loop_
_entity.id
_entity.type
_entity.pdbx_description
1 polymer ?
#
loop_
_entity_poly.entity_id
_entity_poly.type
_entity_poly.pdbx_seq_one_letter_code
_entity_poly.pdbx_strand_id
1 'polypeptide(L)'
;MSLFDAFRYDDKRVLVVGGATGMGAAAAELALDAGAEVVVMDRAAVTLDGVRSIELDLADPASIDAAVDQCGCPVHALFSCAGVADGTPGIEIINFLGHRHLIDRLRAGGHLPRGSAIGMISSFAGVGWQVNLEKLQAYLAMD
;
A
#
# COMPACT_ATOMS: atom_id res chain seq x y z
N MET A 1 18.83 4.05 -25.94
CA MET A 1 17.94 4.19 -24.78
C MET A 1 16.59 4.66 -25.28
N SER A 2 15.55 3.86 -25.13
CA SER A 2 14.18 4.22 -25.50
C SER A 2 13.62 5.22 -24.47
N LEU A 3 12.67 6.08 -24.90
CA LEU A 3 11.92 6.93 -23.97
C LEU A 3 11.26 6.11 -22.84
N PHE A 4 10.88 4.88 -23.13
CA PHE A 4 10.23 3.97 -22.18
C PHE A 4 11.20 3.29 -21.22
N ASP A 5 12.51 3.29 -21.47
CA ASP A 5 13.50 2.70 -20.56
C ASP A 5 13.52 3.42 -19.20
N ALA A 6 13.16 4.69 -19.17
CA ALA A 6 13.06 5.47 -17.93
C ALA A 6 11.92 5.01 -17.00
N PHE A 7 10.95 4.26 -17.54
CA PHE A 7 9.80 3.73 -16.79
C PHE A 7 9.93 2.23 -16.47
N ARG A 8 11.10 1.65 -16.74
CA ARG A 8 11.38 0.25 -16.41
C ARG A 8 11.63 0.10 -14.91
N TYR A 9 11.18 -1.03 -14.38
CA TYR A 9 11.35 -1.44 -12.99
C TYR A 9 12.21 -2.71 -12.87
N ASP A 10 13.09 -2.95 -13.84
CA ASP A 10 14.00 -4.09 -13.81
C ASP A 10 14.82 -4.06 -12.51
N ASP A 11 14.96 -5.23 -11.87
CA ASP A 11 15.64 -5.39 -10.57
C ASP A 11 15.03 -4.55 -9.42
N LYS A 12 13.78 -4.12 -9.55
CA LYS A 12 13.05 -3.41 -8.51
C LYS A 12 11.92 -4.26 -7.97
N ARG A 13 11.73 -4.22 -6.65
CA ARG A 13 10.54 -4.78 -6.01
C ARG A 13 9.51 -3.69 -5.79
N VAL A 14 8.30 -3.98 -6.21
CA VAL A 14 7.12 -3.14 -6.02
C VAL A 14 6.17 -3.86 -5.07
N LEU A 15 5.76 -3.17 -4.01
CA LEU A 15 4.72 -3.61 -3.09
C LEU A 15 3.42 -2.89 -3.41
N VAL A 16 2.36 -3.64 -3.63
CA VAL A 16 1.00 -3.10 -3.85
C VAL A 16 0.10 -3.56 -2.72
N VAL A 17 -0.42 -2.62 -1.95
CA VAL A 17 -1.40 -2.87 -0.88
C VAL A 17 -2.80 -2.59 -1.41
N GLY A 18 -3.68 -3.60 -1.36
CA GLY A 18 -4.99 -3.55 -1.99
C GLY A 18 -4.93 -3.91 -3.48
N GLY A 19 -4.13 -4.90 -3.83
CA GLY A 19 -3.88 -5.27 -5.22
C GLY A 19 -4.71 -6.42 -5.77
N ALA A 20 -5.70 -6.95 -5.03
CA ALA A 20 -6.57 -8.01 -5.52
C ALA A 20 -7.56 -7.51 -6.59
N THR A 21 -7.96 -6.24 -6.54
CA THR A 21 -8.96 -5.69 -7.45
C THR A 21 -8.70 -4.21 -7.78
N GLY A 22 -9.43 -3.67 -8.75
CA GLY A 22 -9.52 -2.24 -9.03
C GLY A 22 -8.17 -1.58 -9.38
N MET A 23 -7.92 -0.40 -8.82
CA MET A 23 -6.72 0.39 -9.12
C MET A 23 -5.43 -0.32 -8.68
N GLY A 24 -5.46 -1.04 -7.55
CA GLY A 24 -4.30 -1.77 -7.07
C GLY A 24 -3.93 -2.94 -7.98
N ALA A 25 -4.91 -3.70 -8.48
CA ALA A 25 -4.67 -4.78 -9.44
C ALA A 25 -4.06 -4.22 -10.74
N ALA A 26 -4.60 -3.12 -11.27
CA ALA A 26 -4.06 -2.46 -12.45
C ALA A 26 -2.62 -1.94 -12.20
N ALA A 27 -2.34 -1.39 -11.02
CA ALA A 27 -0.99 -0.96 -10.66
C ALA A 27 -0.01 -2.14 -10.58
N ALA A 28 -0.45 -3.29 -10.04
CA ALA A 28 0.35 -4.50 -9.97
C ALA A 28 0.67 -5.04 -11.37
N GLU A 29 -0.33 -5.10 -12.26
CA GLU A 29 -0.16 -5.53 -13.64
C GLU A 29 0.83 -4.62 -14.39
N LEU A 30 0.65 -3.31 -14.32
CA LEU A 30 1.57 -2.34 -14.93
C LEU A 30 3.00 -2.45 -14.39
N ALA A 31 3.16 -2.70 -13.09
CA ALA A 31 4.47 -2.89 -12.49
C ALA A 31 5.15 -4.17 -13.00
N LEU A 32 4.39 -5.27 -13.17
CA LEU A 32 4.88 -6.51 -13.80
C LEU A 32 5.32 -6.25 -15.24
N ASP A 33 4.51 -5.59 -16.04
CA ASP A 33 4.82 -5.26 -17.44
C ASP A 33 6.06 -4.37 -17.54
N ALA A 34 6.28 -3.51 -16.53
CA ALA A 34 7.48 -2.70 -16.42
C ALA A 34 8.73 -3.49 -15.97
N GLY A 35 8.60 -4.76 -15.63
CA GLY A 35 9.71 -5.65 -15.27
C GLY A 35 9.98 -5.77 -13.77
N ALA A 36 9.07 -5.30 -12.91
CA ALA A 36 9.22 -5.40 -11.45
C ALA A 36 9.03 -6.83 -10.92
N GLU A 37 9.70 -7.13 -9.81
CA GLU A 37 9.25 -8.16 -8.87
C GLU A 37 8.07 -7.58 -8.07
N VAL A 38 6.86 -8.12 -8.24
CA VAL A 38 5.66 -7.58 -7.61
C VAL A 38 5.21 -8.43 -6.44
N VAL A 39 5.03 -7.79 -5.30
CA VAL A 39 4.39 -8.34 -4.10
C VAL A 39 3.05 -7.63 -3.91
N VAL A 40 1.99 -8.39 -3.76
CA VAL A 40 0.65 -7.86 -3.48
C VAL A 40 0.24 -8.25 -2.07
N MET A 41 -0.19 -7.27 -1.29
CA MET A 41 -0.82 -7.48 0.02
C MET A 41 -2.30 -7.14 -0.08
N ASP A 42 -3.18 -8.09 0.25
CA ASP A 42 -4.63 -7.88 0.22
C ASP A 42 -5.33 -8.85 1.17
N ARG A 43 -6.51 -8.47 1.65
CA ARG A 43 -7.39 -9.37 2.41
C ARG A 43 -8.09 -10.39 1.51
N ALA A 44 -8.35 -10.01 0.26
CA ALA A 44 -8.95 -10.88 -0.73
C ALA A 44 -7.89 -11.70 -1.47
N ALA A 45 -8.31 -12.85 -2.00
CA ALA A 45 -7.45 -13.67 -2.82
C ALA A 45 -6.99 -12.92 -4.09
N VAL A 46 -5.69 -12.92 -4.35
CA VAL A 46 -5.08 -12.32 -5.53
C VAL A 46 -5.04 -13.34 -6.64
N THR A 47 -5.61 -13.01 -7.79
CA THR A 47 -5.69 -13.90 -8.96
C THR A 47 -4.73 -13.52 -10.08
N LEU A 48 -3.97 -12.44 -9.92
CA LEU A 48 -2.99 -12.00 -10.91
C LEU A 48 -1.78 -12.95 -10.92
N ASP A 49 -1.50 -13.55 -12.05
CA ASP A 49 -0.33 -14.41 -12.24
C ASP A 49 0.98 -13.60 -12.19
N GLY A 50 2.05 -14.25 -11.75
CA GLY A 50 3.38 -13.64 -11.74
C GLY A 50 3.67 -12.73 -10.53
N VAL A 51 2.70 -12.52 -9.64
CA VAL A 51 2.90 -11.79 -8.38
C VAL A 51 3.03 -12.75 -7.20
N ARG A 52 3.73 -12.31 -6.16
CA ARG A 52 3.70 -12.96 -4.85
C ARG A 52 2.60 -12.30 -4.01
N SER A 53 1.63 -13.09 -3.56
CA SER A 53 0.55 -12.59 -2.70
C SER A 53 0.84 -12.87 -1.22
N ILE A 54 0.44 -11.93 -0.36
CA ILE A 54 0.50 -12.02 1.10
C ILE A 54 -0.86 -11.56 1.63
N GLU A 55 -1.45 -12.35 2.53
CA GLU A 55 -2.69 -11.94 3.18
C GLU A 55 -2.42 -10.77 4.13
N LEU A 56 -3.30 -9.75 4.08
CA LEU A 56 -3.20 -8.54 4.90
C LEU A 56 -4.59 -8.01 5.25
N ASP A 57 -4.90 -7.92 6.53
CA ASP A 57 -6.02 -7.12 7.02
C ASP A 57 -5.48 -5.83 7.68
N LEU A 58 -5.77 -4.68 7.07
CA LEU A 58 -5.36 -3.37 7.59
C LEU A 58 -6.10 -2.97 8.88
N ALA A 59 -7.17 -3.68 9.25
CA ALA A 59 -7.85 -3.47 10.52
C ALA A 59 -7.18 -4.22 11.70
N ASP A 60 -6.25 -5.13 11.41
CA ASP A 60 -5.58 -5.95 12.42
C ASP A 60 -4.06 -5.67 12.44
N PRO A 61 -3.53 -5.01 13.48
CA PRO A 61 -2.10 -4.76 13.61
C PRO A 61 -1.23 -6.03 13.57
N ALA A 62 -1.72 -7.15 14.10
CA ALA A 62 -0.98 -8.41 14.07
C ALA A 62 -0.88 -8.98 12.64
N SER A 63 -1.93 -8.84 11.84
CA SER A 63 -1.92 -9.17 10.41
C SER A 63 -0.91 -8.29 9.65
N ILE A 64 -0.87 -6.99 9.95
CA ILE A 64 0.09 -6.07 9.33
C ILE A 64 1.53 -6.49 9.66
N ASP A 65 1.82 -6.77 10.92
CA ASP A 65 3.15 -7.18 11.36
C ASP A 65 3.59 -8.48 10.66
N ALA A 66 2.72 -9.48 10.62
CA ALA A 66 2.99 -10.74 9.97
C ALA A 66 3.19 -10.59 8.44
N ALA A 67 2.43 -9.71 7.79
CA ALA A 67 2.57 -9.42 6.37
C ALA A 67 3.90 -8.72 6.05
N VAL A 68 4.32 -7.76 6.88
CA VAL A 68 5.61 -7.06 6.73
C VAL A 68 6.77 -8.05 6.89
N ASP A 69 6.73 -8.92 7.88
CA ASP A 69 7.76 -9.93 8.10
C ASP A 69 7.92 -10.88 6.90
N GLN A 70 6.83 -11.14 6.19
CA GLN A 70 6.83 -11.95 4.97
C GLN A 70 7.24 -11.16 3.72
N CYS A 71 7.13 -9.84 3.71
CA CYS A 71 7.31 -9.02 2.50
C CYS A 71 8.68 -9.22 1.85
N GLY A 72 9.71 -9.37 2.67
CA GLY A 72 11.09 -9.31 2.21
C GLY A 72 11.52 -7.88 1.88
N CYS A 73 12.80 -7.70 1.69
CA CYS A 73 13.40 -6.40 1.36
C CYS A 73 14.44 -6.52 0.25
N PRO A 74 14.80 -5.44 -0.45
CA PRO A 74 14.22 -4.10 -0.33
C PRO A 74 12.87 -3.95 -1.05
N VAL A 75 12.05 -2.95 -0.68
CA VAL A 75 10.89 -2.46 -1.42
C VAL A 75 11.26 -1.10 -2.03
N HIS A 76 11.27 -1.00 -3.34
CA HIS A 76 11.70 0.21 -4.05
C HIS A 76 10.53 1.16 -4.34
N ALA A 77 9.30 0.61 -4.47
CA ALA A 77 8.09 1.39 -4.58
C ALA A 77 6.95 0.70 -3.82
N LEU A 78 6.18 1.49 -3.09
CA LEU A 78 4.95 1.09 -2.42
C LEU A 78 3.77 1.82 -3.07
N PHE A 79 2.79 1.07 -3.58
CA PHE A 79 1.49 1.59 -4.00
C PHE A 79 0.45 1.21 -2.95
N SER A 80 -0.03 2.19 -2.19
CA SER A 80 -1.01 2.02 -1.14
C SER A 80 -2.40 2.33 -1.70
N CYS A 81 -3.08 1.29 -2.21
CA CYS A 81 -4.33 1.38 -2.96
C CYS A 81 -5.54 0.84 -2.20
N ALA A 82 -5.33 0.13 -1.09
CA ALA A 82 -6.42 -0.39 -0.29
C ALA A 82 -7.24 0.74 0.34
N GLY A 83 -8.54 0.53 0.42
CA GLY A 83 -9.43 1.45 1.09
C GLY A 83 -10.89 0.99 1.01
N VAL A 84 -11.68 1.51 1.92
CA VAL A 84 -13.12 1.25 1.98
C VAL A 84 -13.91 2.56 1.88
N ALA A 85 -15.15 2.47 1.42
CA ALA A 85 -16.02 3.62 1.22
C ALA A 85 -16.65 4.13 2.53
N ASP A 86 -17.18 5.35 2.49
CA ASP A 86 -17.96 5.95 3.57
C ASP A 86 -19.08 5.01 4.05
N GLY A 87 -19.32 5.05 5.36
CA GLY A 87 -20.29 4.19 6.03
C GLY A 87 -19.74 2.82 6.42
N THR A 88 -18.52 2.48 6.03
CA THR A 88 -17.89 1.25 6.51
C THR A 88 -17.42 1.42 7.96
N PRO A 89 -17.85 0.55 8.90
CA PRO A 89 -17.32 0.60 10.26
C PRO A 89 -15.81 0.42 10.28
N GLY A 90 -15.11 1.26 11.05
CA GLY A 90 -13.64 1.21 11.15
C GLY A 90 -12.90 1.78 9.93
N ILE A 91 -13.57 2.59 9.11
CA ILE A 91 -12.96 3.24 7.93
C ILE A 91 -11.66 3.98 8.29
N GLU A 92 -11.61 4.66 9.43
CA GLU A 92 -10.42 5.36 9.93
C GLU A 92 -9.26 4.41 10.23
N ILE A 93 -9.58 3.20 10.71
CA ILE A 93 -8.58 2.18 10.99
C ILE A 93 -8.02 1.66 9.67
N ILE A 94 -8.89 1.29 8.73
CA ILE A 94 -8.48 0.71 7.45
C ILE A 94 -7.79 1.76 6.57
N ASN A 95 -8.43 2.93 6.36
CA ASN A 95 -7.96 3.92 5.37
C ASN A 95 -6.82 4.81 5.88
N PHE A 96 -6.54 4.82 7.19
CA PHE A 96 -5.51 5.68 7.75
C PHE A 96 -4.57 4.94 8.71
N LEU A 97 -5.06 4.45 9.87
CA LEU A 97 -4.19 3.91 10.91
C LEU A 97 -3.44 2.65 10.45
N GLY A 98 -4.11 1.74 9.75
CA GLY A 98 -3.49 0.53 9.21
C GLY A 98 -2.39 0.84 8.20
N HIS A 99 -2.62 1.80 7.31
CA HIS A 99 -1.58 2.24 6.36
C HIS A 99 -0.40 2.92 7.07
N ARG A 100 -0.66 3.75 8.09
CA ARG A 100 0.38 4.37 8.91
C ARG A 100 1.22 3.29 9.59
N HIS A 101 0.58 2.34 10.27
CA HIS A 101 1.25 1.23 10.94
C HIS A 101 2.10 0.41 9.96
N LEU A 102 1.55 0.05 8.81
CA LEU A 102 2.26 -0.67 7.75
C LEU A 102 3.53 0.08 7.31
N ILE A 103 3.42 1.37 7.02
CA ILE A 103 4.56 2.18 6.57
C ILE A 103 5.62 2.30 7.67
N ASP A 104 5.21 2.51 8.92
CA ASP A 104 6.12 2.61 10.05
C ASP A 104 6.85 1.27 10.29
N ARG A 105 6.16 0.13 10.19
CA ARG A 105 6.76 -1.20 10.25
C ARG A 105 7.76 -1.45 9.13
N LEU A 106 7.41 -1.11 7.89
CA LEU A 106 8.31 -1.23 6.73
C LEU A 106 9.57 -0.37 6.90
N ARG A 107 9.44 0.85 7.44
CA ARG A 107 10.57 1.74 7.72
C ARG A 107 11.44 1.21 8.86
N ALA A 108 10.84 0.83 9.97
CA ALA A 108 11.56 0.31 11.13
C ALA A 108 12.31 -0.99 10.81
N GLY A 109 11.74 -1.86 9.96
CA GLY A 109 12.35 -3.09 9.48
C GLY A 109 13.41 -2.90 8.38
N GLY A 110 13.66 -1.66 7.94
CA GLY A 110 14.64 -1.38 6.87
C GLY A 110 14.19 -1.82 5.49
N HIS A 111 12.89 -2.11 5.29
CA HIS A 111 12.35 -2.56 4.00
C HIS A 111 12.32 -1.44 2.95
N LEU A 112 12.29 -0.18 3.37
CA LEU A 112 12.27 1.00 2.50
C LEU A 112 13.65 1.68 2.50
N PRO A 113 14.58 1.28 1.63
CA PRO A 113 15.89 1.93 1.53
C PRO A 113 15.75 3.37 1.02
N ARG A 114 16.82 4.16 1.19
CA ARG A 114 16.87 5.51 0.67
C ARG A 114 16.64 5.50 -0.85
N GLY A 115 15.71 6.33 -1.32
CA GLY A 115 15.30 6.40 -2.71
C GLY A 115 14.06 5.58 -3.04
N SER A 116 13.48 4.85 -2.06
CA SER A 116 12.15 4.26 -2.23
C SER A 116 11.08 5.33 -2.37
N ALA A 117 10.07 5.03 -3.18
CA ALA A 117 8.91 5.89 -3.39
C ALA A 117 7.67 5.29 -2.71
N ILE A 118 6.81 6.15 -2.17
CA ILE A 118 5.50 5.76 -1.62
C ILE A 118 4.42 6.56 -2.35
N GLY A 119 3.53 5.87 -3.04
CA GLY A 119 2.33 6.41 -3.65
C GLY A 119 1.10 5.99 -2.85
N MET A 120 0.24 6.96 -2.53
CA MET A 120 -1.02 6.72 -1.82
C MET A 120 -2.19 7.21 -2.66
N ILE A 121 -3.28 6.44 -2.68
CA ILE A 121 -4.52 6.88 -3.31
C ILE A 121 -5.23 7.83 -2.36
N SER A 122 -5.51 9.04 -2.85
CA SER A 122 -6.37 10.01 -2.18
C SER A 122 -7.73 10.09 -2.88
N SER A 123 -8.70 10.76 -2.25
CA SER A 123 -10.04 10.87 -2.78
C SER A 123 -10.54 12.31 -2.74
N PHE A 124 -11.38 12.66 -3.72
CA PHE A 124 -12.16 13.90 -3.71
C PHE A 124 -13.09 14.00 -2.48
N ALA A 125 -13.45 12.86 -1.87
CA ALA A 125 -14.20 12.83 -0.60
C ALA A 125 -13.46 13.53 0.55
N GLY A 126 -12.13 13.71 0.44
CA GLY A 126 -11.34 14.50 1.40
C GLY A 126 -11.45 16.02 1.25
N VAL A 127 -12.11 16.52 0.21
CA VAL A 127 -12.36 17.96 0.05
C VAL A 127 -13.26 18.45 1.18
N GLY A 128 -12.89 19.58 1.81
CA GLY A 128 -13.62 20.09 2.98
C GLY A 128 -13.14 19.53 4.32
N TRP A 129 -12.00 18.89 4.37
CA TRP A 129 -11.39 18.35 5.60
C TRP A 129 -11.27 19.38 6.72
N GLN A 130 -11.18 20.68 6.38
CA GLN A 130 -11.00 21.78 7.34
C GLN A 130 -12.11 21.83 8.38
N VAL A 131 -13.36 21.49 8.00
CA VAL A 131 -14.50 21.47 8.95
C VAL A 131 -14.46 20.27 9.91
N ASN A 132 -13.59 19.31 9.65
CA ASN A 132 -13.39 18.12 10.47
C ASN A 132 -12.01 18.10 11.16
N LEU A 133 -11.32 19.24 11.23
CA LEU A 133 -9.93 19.32 11.70
C LEU A 133 -9.73 18.73 13.09
N GLU A 134 -10.60 19.01 14.05
CA GLU A 134 -10.50 18.48 15.41
C GLU A 134 -10.58 16.94 15.42
N LYS A 135 -11.50 16.36 14.64
CA LYS A 135 -11.64 14.92 14.51
C LYS A 135 -10.40 14.29 13.85
N LEU A 136 -9.86 14.94 12.82
CA LEU A 136 -8.65 14.47 12.15
C LEU A 136 -7.42 14.54 13.06
N GLN A 137 -7.30 15.58 13.87
CA GLN A 137 -6.24 15.70 14.88
C GLN A 137 -6.34 14.60 15.94
N ALA A 138 -7.56 14.22 16.34
CA ALA A 138 -7.75 13.09 17.25
C ALA A 138 -7.25 11.77 16.64
N TYR A 139 -7.50 11.52 15.35
CA TYR A 139 -6.99 10.34 14.66
C TYR A 139 -5.45 10.33 14.56
N LEU A 140 -4.83 11.49 14.36
CA LEU A 140 -3.36 11.58 14.34
C LEU A 140 -2.73 11.24 15.70
N ALA A 141 -3.46 11.42 16.79
CA ALA A 141 -3.00 11.13 18.15
C ALA A 141 -3.27 9.67 18.60
N MET A 142 -3.96 8.88 17.78
CA MET A 142 -4.16 7.44 18.04
C MET A 142 -2.90 6.68 17.68
N ASP A 143 -2.53 5.70 18.53
CA ASP A 143 -1.41 4.76 18.30
C ASP A 143 -1.84 3.57 17.42
#